data_dd3429dc944cecf394c08bfd4c9e0968
#
_entry.id   dd3429dc944cecf394c08bfd4c9e0968
#
_cell.length_a   1.000
_cell.length_b   1.000
_cell.length_c   1.000
_cell.angle_alpha   90.00
_cell.angle_beta   90.00
_cell.angle_gamma   90.00
#
_symmetry.space_group_name_H-M   'P 1'
#
loop_
_entity.id
_entity.type
_entity.pdbx_description
1 polymer ?
#
loop_
_entity_poly.entity_id
_entity_poly.type
_entity_poly.pdbx_seq_one_letter_code
_entity_poly.pdbx_strand_id
1 'polypeptide(L)'
;MKRSRSIAIVGGGPTGLLLGCLCAKHQLDFIILDDRSHHSTHSRSIGLHPPSLKLFEEIGLLPALLEQGNRIDTGIAHVGGDQCGRIDFTRIDHGPPYILTLAQSITESILEQHLSKVAPEGLSRAQRAISLTQQNDRYLIETDKGLTVSAEWVVACDGRNSFVRTQRNFTYRHHRYPDHYIMGDFVDHIGNRNEALVYLCREGLVESFPHSTNLRRWVLHTGQEPLSQSDPKILADQIGQRIGKHPDHTSCSMISQFQPEFFMADTFAEDQLLLAGDAAHAISPIGGQGMNLGWLDGAAAVEAIRAGSSSAIAHYAQHRKRMAQRAARRAEFNMSMGRPFKSIARTKLLLHALLHTPIKNVMSRRFTMHGLA
;
A
#
# COMPACT_ATOMS: atom_id res chain seq x y z
N MET A 1 -0.18 17.97 29.04
CA MET A 1 0.69 16.89 29.61
C MET A 1 1.97 16.81 28.78
N LYS A 2 3.16 16.74 29.39
CA LYS A 2 4.44 16.73 28.65
C LYS A 2 5.06 15.34 28.71
N ARG A 3 5.48 14.78 27.56
CA ARG A 3 6.19 13.49 27.47
C ARG A 3 7.51 13.68 26.72
N SER A 4 8.56 12.96 27.13
CA SER A 4 9.83 12.89 26.39
C SER A 4 9.98 11.49 25.83
N ARG A 5 10.36 11.38 24.57
CA ARG A 5 10.58 10.12 23.84
C ARG A 5 11.81 10.24 22.95
N SER A 6 12.39 9.13 22.57
CA SER A 6 13.45 9.15 21.56
C SER A 6 12.85 9.39 20.18
N ILE A 7 11.72 8.74 19.87
CA ILE A 7 11.08 8.79 18.56
C ILE A 7 9.61 9.22 18.70
N ALA A 8 9.18 10.20 17.91
CA ALA A 8 7.79 10.51 17.70
C ALA A 8 7.38 10.10 16.27
N ILE A 9 6.37 9.23 16.17
CA ILE A 9 5.77 8.79 14.92
C ILE A 9 4.45 9.56 14.78
N VAL A 10 4.30 10.37 13.75
CA VAL A 10 3.07 11.10 13.48
C VAL A 10 2.27 10.36 12.42
N GLY A 11 1.11 9.83 12.83
CA GLY A 11 0.23 8.97 12.03
C GLY A 11 0.26 7.51 12.45
N GLY A 12 -0.86 6.99 12.95
CA GLY A 12 -1.10 5.60 13.35
C GLY A 12 -1.86 4.80 12.29
N GLY A 13 -1.58 5.05 11.00
CA GLY A 13 -2.01 4.22 9.88
C GLY A 13 -1.13 2.98 9.71
N PRO A 14 -1.28 2.22 8.61
CA PRO A 14 -0.57 0.95 8.41
C PRO A 14 0.95 1.12 8.50
N THR A 15 1.52 2.21 7.96
CA THR A 15 2.96 2.48 8.03
C THR A 15 3.41 2.78 9.45
N GLY A 16 2.72 3.69 10.16
CA GLY A 16 3.11 4.07 11.52
C GLY A 16 2.93 2.95 12.54
N LEU A 17 1.89 2.14 12.40
CA LEU A 17 1.67 0.98 13.27
C LEU A 17 2.78 -0.08 13.10
N LEU A 18 3.16 -0.43 11.85
CA LEU A 18 4.27 -1.35 11.63
C LEU A 18 5.59 -0.78 12.12
N LEU A 19 5.85 0.51 11.86
CA LEU A 19 7.03 1.20 12.37
C LEU A 19 7.10 1.12 13.90
N GLY A 20 5.99 1.35 14.61
CA GLY A 20 5.91 1.19 16.06
C GLY A 20 6.19 -0.24 16.53
N CYS A 21 5.67 -1.25 15.85
CA CYS A 21 5.97 -2.65 16.13
C CYS A 21 7.46 -2.98 15.95
N LEU A 22 8.10 -2.42 14.93
CA LEU A 22 9.54 -2.57 14.69
C LEU A 22 10.36 -1.82 15.75
N CYS A 23 9.95 -0.61 16.17
CA CYS A 23 10.55 0.10 17.29
C CYS A 23 10.49 -0.73 18.60
N ALA A 24 9.32 -1.31 18.91
CA ALA A 24 9.14 -2.16 20.07
C ALA A 24 10.06 -3.41 20.01
N LYS A 25 10.14 -4.07 18.86
CA LYS A 25 11.04 -5.22 18.63
C LYS A 25 12.51 -4.86 18.94
N HIS A 26 12.94 -3.66 18.53
CA HIS A 26 14.30 -3.17 18.76
C HIS A 26 14.48 -2.42 20.10
N GLN A 27 13.47 -2.45 20.99
CA GLN A 27 13.50 -1.81 22.32
C GLN A 27 13.79 -0.30 22.24
N LEU A 28 13.35 0.35 21.16
CA LEU A 28 13.46 1.79 21.00
C LEU A 28 12.32 2.49 21.78
N ASP A 29 12.62 3.62 22.41
CA ASP A 29 11.61 4.44 23.10
C ASP A 29 10.87 5.32 22.07
N PHE A 30 9.54 5.12 21.93
CA PHE A 30 8.74 5.80 20.93
C PHE A 30 7.32 6.13 21.41
N ILE A 31 6.68 7.00 20.66
CA ILE A 31 5.24 7.25 20.73
C ILE A 31 4.68 7.46 19.33
N ILE A 32 3.52 6.88 19.05
CA ILE A 32 2.71 7.15 17.86
C ILE A 32 1.59 8.12 18.25
N LEU A 33 1.46 9.22 17.50
CA LEU A 33 0.36 10.17 17.61
C LEU A 33 -0.55 10.00 16.41
N ASP A 34 -1.84 9.74 16.64
CA ASP A 34 -2.82 9.62 15.55
C ASP A 34 -4.07 10.47 15.86
N ASP A 35 -4.57 11.18 14.85
CA ASP A 35 -5.73 12.05 14.97
C ASP A 35 -7.06 11.29 15.10
N ARG A 36 -7.11 10.04 14.63
CA ARG A 36 -8.28 9.17 14.70
C ARG A 36 -8.41 8.52 16.08
N SER A 37 -9.64 8.31 16.52
CA SER A 37 -9.95 7.58 17.77
C SER A 37 -9.76 6.06 17.62
N HIS A 38 -9.84 5.52 16.39
CA HIS A 38 -9.65 4.10 16.06
C HIS A 38 -9.08 3.95 14.65
N HIS A 39 -8.60 2.76 14.30
CA HIS A 39 -8.14 2.46 12.94
C HIS A 39 -9.28 2.60 11.93
N SER A 40 -8.94 2.78 10.67
CA SER A 40 -9.93 2.95 9.60
C SER A 40 -10.70 1.64 9.37
N THR A 41 -12.01 1.75 9.23
CA THR A 41 -12.86 0.65 8.75
C THR A 41 -12.88 0.53 7.23
N HIS A 42 -12.42 1.58 6.51
CA HIS A 42 -12.33 1.57 5.07
C HIS A 42 -11.07 0.85 4.59
N SER A 43 -11.24 -0.14 3.74
CA SER A 43 -10.15 -0.94 3.19
C SER A 43 -9.98 -0.68 1.70
N ARG A 44 -9.05 0.19 1.33
CA ARG A 44 -8.71 0.42 -0.09
C ARG A 44 -7.64 -0.55 -0.60
N SER A 45 -6.63 -0.84 0.20
CA SER A 45 -5.56 -1.78 -0.14
C SER A 45 -5.84 -3.17 0.44
N ILE A 46 -5.49 -4.21 -0.32
CA ILE A 46 -5.63 -5.61 0.13
C ILE A 46 -4.38 -6.44 -0.12
N GLY A 47 -3.44 -5.99 -0.96
CA GLY A 47 -2.27 -6.79 -1.35
C GLY A 47 -1.09 -6.62 -0.40
N LEU A 48 -0.60 -7.72 0.19
CA LEU A 48 0.63 -7.80 0.96
C LEU A 48 1.64 -8.61 0.15
N HIS A 49 2.74 -7.98 -0.22
CA HIS A 49 3.76 -8.57 -1.10
C HIS A 49 4.92 -9.18 -0.31
N PRO A 50 5.68 -10.12 -0.92
CA PRO A 50 6.73 -10.87 -0.25
C PRO A 50 7.72 -10.07 0.60
N PRO A 51 8.26 -8.90 0.16
CA PRO A 51 9.16 -8.13 1.02
C PRO A 51 8.51 -7.61 2.30
N SER A 52 7.22 -7.23 2.23
CA SER A 52 6.47 -6.79 3.42
C SER A 52 6.11 -7.96 4.33
N LEU A 53 5.75 -9.12 3.76
CA LEU A 53 5.45 -10.32 4.54
C LEU A 53 6.65 -10.78 5.39
N LYS A 54 7.88 -10.55 4.91
CA LYS A 54 9.10 -10.75 5.72
C LYS A 54 9.12 -9.89 6.98
N LEU A 55 8.73 -8.61 6.87
CA LEU A 55 8.67 -7.73 8.03
C LEU A 55 7.66 -8.21 9.05
N PHE A 56 6.50 -8.72 8.59
CA PHE A 56 5.50 -9.31 9.48
C PHE A 56 5.98 -10.64 10.11
N GLU A 57 6.74 -11.44 9.37
CA GLU A 57 7.39 -12.64 9.89
C GLU A 57 8.42 -12.28 11.00
N GLU A 58 9.23 -11.26 10.77
CA GLU A 58 10.23 -10.76 11.71
C GLU A 58 9.64 -10.29 13.05
N ILE A 59 8.42 -9.76 13.07
CA ILE A 59 7.72 -9.34 14.29
C ILE A 59 6.73 -10.40 14.80
N GLY A 60 6.74 -11.62 14.21
CA GLY A 60 5.91 -12.74 14.65
C GLY A 60 4.43 -12.64 14.29
N LEU A 61 4.04 -11.75 13.37
CA LEU A 61 2.63 -11.52 12.99
C LEU A 61 2.19 -12.25 11.71
N LEU A 62 3.11 -12.87 10.97
CA LEU A 62 2.75 -13.58 9.74
C LEU A 62 1.69 -14.67 9.95
N PRO A 63 1.70 -15.49 11.02
CA PRO A 63 0.65 -16.48 11.26
C PRO A 63 -0.75 -15.85 11.40
N ALA A 64 -0.89 -14.76 12.16
CA ALA A 64 -2.16 -14.07 12.34
C ALA A 64 -2.71 -13.47 11.02
N LEU A 65 -1.82 -12.96 10.16
CA LEU A 65 -2.21 -12.49 8.82
C LEU A 65 -2.68 -13.64 7.93
N LEU A 66 -2.00 -14.80 7.99
CA LEU A 66 -2.34 -15.98 7.19
C LEU A 66 -3.67 -16.62 7.58
N GLU A 67 -4.04 -16.54 8.85
CA GLU A 67 -5.32 -17.04 9.35
C GLU A 67 -6.52 -16.30 8.75
N GLN A 68 -6.38 -14.99 8.52
CA GLN A 68 -7.46 -14.13 8.04
C GLN A 68 -7.33 -13.73 6.56
N GLY A 69 -6.16 -13.93 5.97
CA GLY A 69 -5.86 -13.57 4.59
C GLY A 69 -6.06 -14.73 3.62
N ASN A 70 -5.98 -14.41 2.33
CA ASN A 70 -6.04 -15.38 1.27
C ASN A 70 -4.74 -15.37 0.45
N ARG A 71 -4.12 -16.52 0.26
CA ARG A 71 -2.87 -16.65 -0.54
C ARG A 71 -3.19 -16.64 -2.02
N ILE A 72 -2.45 -15.85 -2.77
CA ILE A 72 -2.46 -15.81 -4.23
C ILE A 72 -1.15 -16.40 -4.72
N ASP A 73 -1.22 -17.57 -5.32
CA ASP A 73 -0.07 -18.29 -5.85
C ASP A 73 0.18 -18.00 -7.33
N THR A 74 -0.87 -17.50 -8.01
CA THR A 74 -0.85 -17.31 -9.46
C THR A 74 -1.58 -16.05 -9.90
N GLY A 75 -1.00 -15.35 -10.88
CA GLY A 75 -1.66 -14.32 -11.65
C GLY A 75 -1.97 -14.82 -13.07
N ILE A 76 -3.21 -14.66 -13.54
CA ILE A 76 -3.66 -15.09 -14.87
C ILE A 76 -4.10 -13.87 -15.66
N ALA A 77 -3.59 -13.75 -16.89
CA ALA A 77 -3.94 -12.69 -17.82
C ALA A 77 -4.82 -13.22 -18.96
N HIS A 78 -5.92 -12.49 -19.22
CA HIS A 78 -6.87 -12.78 -20.29
C HIS A 78 -6.95 -11.61 -21.27
N VAL A 79 -7.17 -11.90 -22.55
CA VAL A 79 -7.47 -10.90 -23.61
C VAL A 79 -8.55 -11.44 -24.53
N GLY A 80 -9.65 -10.72 -24.68
CA GLY A 80 -10.74 -11.12 -25.57
C GLY A 80 -11.36 -12.47 -25.22
N GLY A 81 -11.45 -12.79 -23.93
CA GLY A 81 -11.99 -14.05 -23.41
C GLY A 81 -10.96 -15.18 -23.24
N ASP A 82 -9.83 -15.14 -23.96
CA ASP A 82 -8.83 -16.21 -23.90
C ASP A 82 -7.79 -15.97 -22.84
N GLN A 83 -7.36 -17.02 -22.14
CA GLN A 83 -6.20 -16.99 -21.28
C GLN A 83 -4.92 -16.85 -22.11
N CYS A 84 -4.20 -15.75 -21.92
CA CYS A 84 -3.00 -15.43 -22.69
C CYS A 84 -1.69 -15.68 -21.93
N GLY A 85 -1.75 -15.90 -20.63
CA GLY A 85 -0.56 -16.20 -19.85
C GLY A 85 -0.82 -16.36 -18.37
N ARG A 86 0.19 -16.90 -17.69
CA ARG A 86 0.17 -17.21 -16.27
C ARG A 86 1.50 -16.86 -15.63
N ILE A 87 1.48 -16.19 -14.49
CA ILE A 87 2.64 -15.94 -13.62
C ILE A 87 2.49 -16.79 -12.36
N ASP A 88 3.46 -17.61 -12.08
CA ASP A 88 3.54 -18.46 -10.89
C ASP A 88 4.40 -17.73 -9.84
N PHE A 89 3.80 -17.38 -8.70
CA PHE A 89 4.48 -16.72 -7.59
C PHE A 89 5.15 -17.70 -6.63
N THR A 90 4.86 -19.00 -6.73
CA THR A 90 5.46 -20.03 -5.86
C THR A 90 6.95 -20.25 -6.12
N ARG A 91 7.47 -19.72 -7.24
CA ARG A 91 8.88 -19.88 -7.67
C ARG A 91 9.75 -18.65 -7.39
N ILE A 92 9.30 -17.73 -6.55
CA ILE A 92 10.12 -16.59 -6.16
C ILE A 92 11.10 -16.97 -5.05
N ASP A 93 12.25 -16.30 -5.03
CA ASP A 93 13.39 -16.57 -4.16
C ASP A 93 13.69 -15.47 -3.13
N HIS A 94 12.79 -14.49 -2.98
CA HIS A 94 13.04 -13.27 -2.19
C HIS A 94 12.00 -12.97 -1.12
N GLY A 95 11.38 -13.99 -0.55
CA GLY A 95 10.38 -13.90 0.52
C GLY A 95 9.36 -15.02 0.46
N PRO A 96 8.27 -14.93 1.22
CA PRO A 96 7.18 -15.89 1.13
C PRO A 96 6.69 -16.04 -0.31
N PRO A 97 6.55 -17.28 -0.85
CA PRO A 97 6.34 -17.54 -2.27
C PRO A 97 4.86 -17.37 -2.68
N TYR A 98 4.25 -16.27 -2.28
CA TYR A 98 2.86 -15.89 -2.58
C TYR A 98 2.65 -14.39 -2.34
N ILE A 99 1.56 -13.86 -2.85
CA ILE A 99 0.99 -12.58 -2.42
C ILE A 99 -0.15 -12.90 -1.46
N LEU A 100 -0.24 -12.21 -0.33
CA LEU A 100 -1.36 -12.36 0.59
C LEU A 100 -2.37 -11.24 0.34
N THR A 101 -3.64 -11.58 0.17
CA THR A 101 -4.72 -10.58 0.12
C THR A 101 -5.48 -10.56 1.42
N LEU A 102 -5.49 -9.40 2.06
CA LEU A 102 -6.13 -9.15 3.35
C LEU A 102 -6.58 -7.69 3.40
N ALA A 103 -7.77 -7.44 3.92
CA ALA A 103 -8.28 -6.08 4.07
C ALA A 103 -7.32 -5.25 4.95
N GLN A 104 -7.02 -4.02 4.52
CA GLN A 104 -6.14 -3.10 5.26
C GLN A 104 -6.60 -2.89 6.70
N SER A 105 -7.92 -2.78 6.94
CA SER A 105 -8.50 -2.62 8.27
C SER A 105 -8.16 -3.79 9.21
N ILE A 106 -8.14 -5.02 8.68
CA ILE A 106 -7.75 -6.21 9.44
C ILE A 106 -6.25 -6.17 9.75
N THR A 107 -5.43 -5.79 8.77
CA THR A 107 -3.98 -5.64 8.97
C THR A 107 -3.68 -4.59 10.04
N GLU A 108 -4.35 -3.42 10.00
CA GLU A 108 -4.21 -2.38 11.03
C GLU A 108 -4.64 -2.89 12.41
N SER A 109 -5.75 -3.63 12.50
CA SER A 109 -6.24 -4.23 13.74
C SER A 109 -5.22 -5.21 14.35
N ILE A 110 -4.63 -6.10 13.53
CA ILE A 110 -3.60 -7.04 13.98
C ILE A 110 -2.36 -6.31 14.52
N LEU A 111 -1.89 -5.29 13.79
CA LEU A 111 -0.75 -4.46 14.23
C LEU A 111 -1.05 -3.74 15.54
N GLU A 112 -2.22 -3.12 15.67
CA GLU A 112 -2.63 -2.39 16.88
C GLU A 112 -2.78 -3.31 18.09
N GLN A 113 -3.39 -4.49 17.91
CA GLN A 113 -3.49 -5.50 18.97
C GLN A 113 -2.11 -6.03 19.41
N HIS A 114 -1.19 -6.21 18.48
CA HIS A 114 0.18 -6.58 18.83
C HIS A 114 0.86 -5.46 19.61
N LEU A 115 0.77 -4.23 19.11
CA LEU A 115 1.39 -3.06 19.74
C LEU A 115 0.88 -2.85 21.16
N SER A 116 -0.42 -3.02 21.41
CA SER A 116 -1.00 -2.90 22.77
C SER A 116 -0.44 -3.91 23.77
N LYS A 117 0.07 -5.05 23.30
CA LYS A 117 0.69 -6.09 24.13
C LYS A 117 2.18 -5.80 24.39
N VAL A 118 2.93 -5.37 23.37
CA VAL A 118 4.39 -5.22 23.46
C VAL A 118 4.83 -3.80 23.86
N ALA A 119 3.99 -2.79 23.62
CA ALA A 119 4.23 -1.40 23.97
C ALA A 119 2.90 -0.68 24.28
N PRO A 120 2.26 -0.94 25.43
CA PRO A 120 0.91 -0.42 25.78
C PRO A 120 0.80 1.10 25.72
N GLU A 121 1.89 1.83 26.02
CA GLU A 121 1.94 3.29 25.95
C GLU A 121 2.45 3.84 24.61
N GLY A 122 2.76 2.97 23.66
CA GLY A 122 3.38 3.32 22.37
C GLY A 122 2.43 3.99 21.39
N LEU A 123 1.10 3.86 21.55
CA LEU A 123 0.09 4.45 20.67
C LEU A 123 -0.81 5.40 21.44
N SER A 124 -0.92 6.63 20.96
CA SER A 124 -1.81 7.66 21.50
C SER A 124 -2.79 8.11 20.43
N ARG A 125 -4.02 7.59 20.48
CA ARG A 125 -5.13 7.90 19.60
C ARG A 125 -5.80 9.22 19.98
N ALA A 126 -6.57 9.81 19.05
CA ALA A 126 -7.25 11.10 19.19
C ALA A 126 -6.31 12.24 19.62
N GLN A 127 -5.09 12.25 19.08
CA GLN A 127 -4.03 13.22 19.34
C GLN A 127 -3.55 13.80 18.01
N ARG A 128 -4.31 14.74 17.45
CA ARG A 128 -3.90 15.41 16.21
C ARG A 128 -2.77 16.39 16.47
N ALA A 129 -1.62 16.18 15.83
CA ALA A 129 -0.52 17.13 15.85
C ALA A 129 -0.96 18.47 15.21
N ILE A 130 -0.73 19.58 15.91
CA ILE A 130 -1.10 20.94 15.49
C ILE A 130 0.08 21.89 15.43
N SER A 131 1.20 21.54 16.09
CA SER A 131 2.44 22.32 16.07
C SER A 131 3.63 21.37 16.03
N LEU A 132 4.65 21.71 15.24
CA LEU A 132 5.94 21.03 15.18
C LEU A 132 7.03 22.09 15.11
N THR A 133 7.80 22.20 16.16
CA THR A 133 8.93 23.14 16.26
C THR A 133 10.21 22.40 16.61
N GLN A 134 11.34 22.90 16.18
CA GLN A 134 12.65 22.38 16.57
C GLN A 134 13.26 23.29 17.63
N GLN A 135 13.66 22.71 18.75
CA GLN A 135 14.29 23.40 19.86
C GLN A 135 15.59 22.65 20.21
N ASN A 136 16.73 23.30 19.96
CA ASN A 136 18.05 22.65 20.01
C ASN A 136 18.06 21.36 19.15
N ASP A 137 18.45 20.24 19.72
CA ASP A 137 18.55 18.94 19.05
C ASP A 137 17.27 18.10 19.17
N ARG A 138 16.13 18.70 19.51
CA ARG A 138 14.87 17.99 19.68
C ARG A 138 13.71 18.68 18.99
N TYR A 139 12.76 17.89 18.57
CA TYR A 139 11.47 18.34 18.05
C TYR A 139 10.44 18.40 19.18
N LEU A 140 9.65 19.45 19.19
CA LEU A 140 8.49 19.62 20.07
C LEU A 140 7.23 19.53 19.25
N ILE A 141 6.38 18.55 19.55
CA ILE A 141 5.09 18.33 18.88
C ILE A 141 3.98 18.61 19.89
N GLU A 142 3.07 19.49 19.54
CA GLU A 142 1.88 19.78 20.33
C GLU A 142 0.64 19.22 19.65
N THR A 143 -0.30 18.69 20.43
CA THR A 143 -1.55 18.13 19.94
C THR A 143 -2.75 18.98 20.34
N ASP A 144 -3.85 18.84 19.63
CA ASP A 144 -5.13 19.52 19.85
C ASP A 144 -5.75 19.19 21.23
N LYS A 145 -5.30 18.13 21.89
CA LYS A 145 -5.74 17.73 23.26
C LYS A 145 -4.75 18.15 24.36
N GLY A 146 -3.78 19.00 24.03
CA GLY A 146 -2.84 19.52 25.00
C GLY A 146 -1.73 18.54 25.43
N LEU A 147 -1.51 17.46 24.69
CA LEU A 147 -0.33 16.64 24.85
C LEU A 147 0.84 17.32 24.13
N THR A 148 1.96 17.45 24.81
CA THR A 148 3.23 17.93 24.24
C THR A 148 4.25 16.79 24.26
N VAL A 149 4.82 16.46 23.12
CA VAL A 149 5.85 15.42 22.96
C VAL A 149 7.17 16.08 22.55
N SER A 150 8.23 15.84 23.33
CA SER A 150 9.60 16.19 22.95
C SER A 150 10.29 14.93 22.43
N ALA A 151 10.79 14.94 21.21
CA ALA A 151 11.45 13.79 20.59
C ALA A 151 12.75 14.20 19.90
N GLU A 152 13.71 13.28 19.88
CA GLU A 152 14.95 13.43 19.12
C GLU A 152 14.71 13.19 17.63
N TRP A 153 13.90 12.16 17.33
CA TRP A 153 13.54 11.77 15.97
C TRP A 153 12.05 11.96 15.73
N VAL A 154 11.70 12.40 14.51
CA VAL A 154 10.32 12.45 14.04
C VAL A 154 10.20 11.62 12.78
N VAL A 155 9.22 10.72 12.72
CA VAL A 155 8.87 10.00 11.49
C VAL A 155 7.44 10.35 11.11
N ALA A 156 7.28 11.01 9.97
CA ALA A 156 5.98 11.36 9.41
C ALA A 156 5.39 10.15 8.69
N CYS A 157 4.30 9.61 9.23
CA CYS A 157 3.46 8.54 8.68
C CYS A 157 2.00 9.00 8.55
N ASP A 158 1.76 10.32 8.49
CA ASP A 158 0.48 11.01 8.58
C ASP A 158 -0.23 11.15 7.22
N GLY A 159 0.22 10.36 6.26
CA GLY A 159 -0.49 10.13 5.01
C GLY A 159 -0.36 11.25 3.99
N ARG A 160 -1.22 11.19 2.96
CA ARG A 160 -1.15 12.07 1.78
C ARG A 160 -1.20 13.56 2.14
N ASN A 161 -2.02 13.93 3.10
CA ASN A 161 -2.17 15.31 3.56
C ASN A 161 -1.28 15.63 4.76
N SER A 162 -0.06 15.09 4.77
CA SER A 162 0.87 15.18 5.88
C SER A 162 1.01 16.61 6.44
N PHE A 163 0.67 16.74 7.71
CA PHE A 163 0.89 17.93 8.52
C PHE A 163 2.39 18.20 8.67
N VAL A 164 3.17 17.15 9.00
CA VAL A 164 4.62 17.26 9.22
C VAL A 164 5.32 17.79 7.96
N ARG A 165 5.01 17.22 6.79
CA ARG A 165 5.54 17.66 5.51
C ARG A 165 5.25 19.14 5.24
N THR A 166 4.03 19.58 5.53
CA THR A 166 3.59 20.97 5.33
C THR A 166 4.29 21.91 6.31
N GLN A 167 4.37 21.55 7.60
CA GLN A 167 5.02 22.38 8.62
C GLN A 167 6.52 22.60 8.38
N ARG A 168 7.17 21.62 7.75
CA ARG A 168 8.59 21.69 7.42
C ARG A 168 8.88 22.14 5.99
N ASN A 169 7.86 22.59 5.24
CA ASN A 169 7.96 23.12 3.89
C ASN A 169 8.67 22.15 2.90
N PHE A 170 8.49 20.84 3.05
CA PHE A 170 9.00 19.88 2.08
C PHE A 170 8.35 20.12 0.72
N THR A 171 9.15 20.33 -0.29
CA THR A 171 8.69 20.42 -1.67
C THR A 171 8.37 19.04 -2.23
N TYR A 172 7.45 18.99 -3.19
CA TYR A 172 7.01 17.74 -3.79
C TYR A 172 6.45 17.94 -5.20
N ARG A 173 6.45 16.87 -5.98
CA ARG A 173 5.76 16.79 -7.27
C ARG A 173 4.45 16.05 -7.10
N HIS A 174 3.40 16.57 -7.73
CA HIS A 174 2.07 15.99 -7.72
C HIS A 174 1.40 16.13 -9.08
N HIS A 175 0.72 15.07 -9.52
CA HIS A 175 -0.21 15.12 -10.64
C HIS A 175 -1.27 14.02 -10.52
N ARG A 176 -2.40 14.21 -11.16
CA ARG A 176 -3.44 13.19 -11.33
C ARG A 176 -3.30 12.53 -12.68
N TYR A 177 -3.50 11.21 -12.72
CA TYR A 177 -3.62 10.50 -13.98
C TYR A 177 -5.02 10.69 -14.56
N PRO A 178 -5.20 10.66 -15.89
CA PRO A 178 -6.52 10.85 -16.51
C PRO A 178 -7.46 9.64 -16.29
N ASP A 179 -6.94 8.54 -15.83
CA ASP A 179 -7.66 7.27 -15.71
C ASP A 179 -8.57 7.27 -14.48
N HIS A 180 -9.79 6.75 -14.60
CA HIS A 180 -10.71 6.54 -13.49
C HIS A 180 -11.02 5.06 -13.32
N TYR A 181 -11.28 4.67 -12.08
CA TYR A 181 -11.57 3.29 -11.70
C TYR A 181 -12.72 3.24 -10.70
N ILE A 182 -13.47 2.13 -10.77
CA ILE A 182 -14.39 1.72 -9.71
C ILE A 182 -13.96 0.36 -9.19
N MET A 183 -14.10 0.14 -7.87
CA MET A 183 -13.83 -1.14 -7.24
C MET A 183 -14.94 -1.50 -6.26
N GLY A 184 -15.19 -2.80 -6.10
CA GLY A 184 -16.15 -3.32 -5.15
C GLY A 184 -15.77 -4.71 -4.65
N ASP A 185 -16.21 -5.03 -3.43
CA ASP A 185 -16.05 -6.33 -2.78
C ASP A 185 -17.39 -7.07 -2.76
N PHE A 186 -17.42 -8.24 -3.37
CA PHE A 186 -18.59 -9.08 -3.52
C PHE A 186 -18.35 -10.48 -2.96
N VAL A 187 -19.40 -11.22 -2.63
CA VAL A 187 -19.27 -12.64 -2.30
C VAL A 187 -18.65 -13.39 -3.48
N ASP A 188 -17.66 -14.23 -3.18
CA ASP A 188 -16.90 -14.95 -4.22
C ASP A 188 -17.64 -16.21 -4.69
N HIS A 189 -18.17 -16.17 -5.91
CA HIS A 189 -18.79 -17.30 -6.60
C HIS A 189 -17.92 -17.91 -7.70
N ILE A 190 -16.67 -17.40 -7.92
CA ILE A 190 -15.77 -17.89 -8.97
C ILE A 190 -15.05 -19.17 -8.54
N GLY A 191 -14.84 -19.34 -7.23
CA GLY A 191 -14.34 -20.58 -6.62
C GLY A 191 -12.82 -20.77 -6.67
N ASN A 192 -12.07 -20.07 -7.52
CA ASN A 192 -10.61 -20.23 -7.59
C ASN A 192 -9.91 -19.18 -6.71
N ARG A 193 -9.63 -19.58 -5.48
CA ARG A 193 -9.17 -18.64 -4.44
C ARG A 193 -7.66 -18.35 -4.46
N ASN A 194 -6.87 -19.13 -5.20
CA ASN A 194 -5.43 -18.96 -5.28
C ASN A 194 -4.98 -18.13 -6.49
N GLU A 195 -5.94 -17.58 -7.25
CA GLU A 195 -5.66 -16.91 -8.51
C GLU A 195 -6.14 -15.46 -8.52
N ALA A 196 -5.23 -14.56 -8.87
CA ALA A 196 -5.55 -13.21 -9.30
C ALA A 196 -5.84 -13.23 -10.81
N LEU A 197 -6.95 -12.61 -11.23
CA LEU A 197 -7.36 -12.57 -12.62
C LEU A 197 -7.27 -11.15 -13.16
N VAL A 198 -6.64 -11.00 -14.30
CA VAL A 198 -6.50 -9.71 -15.01
C VAL A 198 -7.03 -9.86 -16.41
N TYR A 199 -8.06 -9.10 -16.74
CA TYR A 199 -8.69 -9.10 -18.06
C TYR A 199 -8.38 -7.78 -18.76
N LEU A 200 -7.64 -7.85 -19.86
CA LEU A 200 -7.42 -6.71 -20.74
C LEU A 200 -8.55 -6.71 -21.78
N CYS A 201 -9.49 -5.80 -21.60
CA CYS A 201 -10.64 -5.62 -22.49
C CYS A 201 -10.43 -4.41 -23.39
N ARG A 202 -11.17 -4.34 -24.50
CA ARG A 202 -11.10 -3.19 -25.43
C ARG A 202 -11.45 -1.87 -24.73
N GLU A 203 -12.35 -1.92 -23.78
CA GLU A 203 -12.86 -0.80 -22.99
C GLU A 203 -11.97 -0.49 -21.77
N GLY A 204 -10.92 -1.27 -21.53
CA GLY A 204 -10.01 -1.14 -20.40
C GLY A 204 -10.05 -2.32 -19.45
N LEU A 205 -9.20 -2.26 -18.44
CA LEU A 205 -8.88 -3.29 -17.47
C LEU A 205 -10.08 -3.71 -16.61
N VAL A 206 -10.18 -5.02 -16.36
CA VAL A 206 -10.92 -5.60 -15.24
C VAL A 206 -9.96 -6.48 -14.44
N GLU A 207 -9.83 -6.23 -13.15
CA GLU A 207 -9.04 -7.07 -12.24
C GLU A 207 -9.95 -7.75 -11.22
N SER A 208 -9.54 -8.93 -10.78
CA SER A 208 -10.29 -9.72 -9.81
C SER A 208 -9.35 -10.44 -8.85
N PHE A 209 -9.52 -10.17 -7.55
CA PHE A 209 -8.69 -10.71 -6.48
C PHE A 209 -9.57 -11.32 -5.39
N PRO A 210 -9.45 -12.64 -5.09
CA PRO A 210 -10.07 -13.19 -3.90
C PRO A 210 -9.39 -12.59 -2.66
N HIS A 211 -10.17 -12.22 -1.65
CA HIS A 211 -9.63 -11.78 -0.37
C HIS A 211 -10.53 -12.20 0.78
N SER A 212 -9.95 -12.29 2.01
CA SER A 212 -10.62 -12.87 3.18
C SER A 212 -11.33 -14.20 2.90
N THR A 213 -12.21 -14.67 3.77
CA THR A 213 -12.73 -16.06 3.68
C THR A 213 -13.73 -16.29 2.56
N ASN A 214 -14.46 -15.27 2.11
CA ASN A 214 -15.52 -15.44 1.11
C ASN A 214 -15.77 -14.22 0.23
N LEU A 215 -14.80 -13.32 0.11
CA LEU A 215 -14.95 -12.11 -0.69
C LEU A 215 -13.99 -12.11 -1.89
N ARG A 216 -14.41 -11.39 -2.92
CA ARG A 216 -13.61 -11.11 -4.12
C ARG A 216 -13.72 -9.63 -4.46
N ARG A 217 -12.57 -8.98 -4.55
CA ARG A 217 -12.48 -7.60 -5.05
C ARG A 217 -12.47 -7.60 -6.56
N TRP A 218 -13.30 -6.75 -7.13
CA TRP A 218 -13.28 -6.40 -8.53
C TRP A 218 -12.82 -4.95 -8.68
N VAL A 219 -11.96 -4.71 -9.66
CA VAL A 219 -11.50 -3.37 -10.05
C VAL A 219 -11.74 -3.21 -11.54
N LEU A 220 -12.33 -2.11 -11.94
CA LEU A 220 -12.70 -1.86 -13.33
C LEU A 220 -12.26 -0.45 -13.74
N HIS A 221 -11.53 -0.35 -14.84
CA HIS A 221 -11.19 0.92 -15.48
C HIS A 221 -12.44 1.51 -16.16
N THR A 222 -12.81 2.75 -15.80
CA THR A 222 -14.05 3.40 -16.31
C THR A 222 -13.79 4.42 -17.42
N GLY A 223 -12.52 4.64 -17.80
CA GLY A 223 -12.15 5.62 -18.81
C GLY A 223 -11.51 6.85 -18.21
N GLN A 224 -11.71 7.99 -18.88
CA GLN A 224 -11.17 9.28 -18.44
C GLN A 224 -12.20 10.12 -17.68
N GLU A 225 -13.43 9.65 -17.55
CA GLU A 225 -14.49 10.32 -16.80
C GLU A 225 -14.93 9.44 -15.63
N PRO A 226 -15.24 10.03 -14.48
CA PRO A 226 -15.81 9.28 -13.36
C PRO A 226 -17.22 8.82 -13.72
N LEU A 227 -17.66 7.71 -13.14
CA LEU A 227 -19.08 7.35 -13.19
C LEU A 227 -19.89 8.36 -12.36
N SER A 228 -21.15 8.60 -12.75
CA SER A 228 -22.04 9.54 -12.05
C SER A 228 -22.27 9.17 -10.58
N GLN A 229 -22.20 7.87 -10.27
CA GLN A 229 -22.34 7.35 -8.91
C GLN A 229 -21.58 6.03 -8.70
N SER A 230 -21.25 5.74 -7.44
CA SER A 230 -20.68 4.46 -7.05
C SER A 230 -21.82 3.47 -6.77
N ASP A 231 -22.24 2.72 -7.80
CA ASP A 231 -23.36 1.77 -7.71
C ASP A 231 -22.85 0.34 -7.97
N PRO A 232 -23.05 -0.62 -7.02
CA PRO A 232 -22.68 -2.02 -7.19
C PRO A 232 -23.27 -2.66 -8.44
N LYS A 233 -24.50 -2.29 -8.80
CA LYS A 233 -25.19 -2.82 -9.99
C LYS A 233 -24.49 -2.36 -11.26
N ILE A 234 -24.10 -1.08 -11.36
CA ILE A 234 -23.35 -0.56 -12.52
C ILE A 234 -22.03 -1.30 -12.67
N LEU A 235 -21.30 -1.53 -11.56
CA LEU A 235 -20.03 -2.28 -11.59
C LEU A 235 -20.26 -3.72 -12.08
N ALA A 236 -21.24 -4.44 -11.53
CA ALA A 236 -21.56 -5.82 -11.89
C ALA A 236 -21.98 -5.95 -13.36
N ASP A 237 -22.85 -5.05 -13.84
CA ASP A 237 -23.31 -5.01 -15.23
C ASP A 237 -22.14 -4.76 -16.22
N GLN A 238 -21.25 -3.81 -15.91
CA GLN A 238 -20.07 -3.54 -16.74
C GLN A 238 -19.05 -4.71 -16.76
N ILE A 239 -18.85 -5.39 -15.64
CA ILE A 239 -18.05 -6.61 -15.59
C ILE A 239 -18.68 -7.67 -16.48
N GLY A 240 -20.00 -7.88 -16.34
CA GLY A 240 -20.75 -8.82 -17.17
C GLY A 240 -20.62 -8.56 -18.68
N GLN A 241 -20.78 -7.31 -19.09
CA GLN A 241 -20.62 -6.90 -20.49
C GLN A 241 -19.21 -7.16 -21.05
N ARG A 242 -18.15 -6.94 -20.24
CA ARG A 242 -16.76 -7.06 -20.71
C ARG A 242 -16.24 -8.49 -20.71
N ILE A 243 -16.62 -9.29 -19.72
CA ILE A 243 -16.01 -10.62 -19.50
C ILE A 243 -17.01 -11.76 -19.25
N GLY A 244 -18.32 -11.51 -19.37
CA GLY A 244 -19.37 -12.51 -19.17
C GLY A 244 -19.51 -13.05 -17.74
N LYS A 245 -18.91 -12.37 -16.74
CA LYS A 245 -19.03 -12.73 -15.33
C LYS A 245 -19.86 -11.68 -14.61
N HIS A 246 -20.87 -12.11 -13.84
CA HIS A 246 -21.81 -11.22 -13.16
C HIS A 246 -21.68 -11.41 -11.65
N PRO A 247 -20.88 -10.57 -10.94
CA PRO A 247 -20.93 -10.54 -9.49
C PRO A 247 -22.35 -10.21 -9.01
N ASP A 248 -22.78 -10.86 -7.94
CA ASP A 248 -24.07 -10.54 -7.34
C ASP A 248 -23.99 -9.16 -6.67
N HIS A 249 -24.61 -8.15 -7.29
CA HIS A 249 -24.56 -6.77 -6.83
C HIS A 249 -25.21 -6.58 -5.45
N THR A 250 -26.13 -7.46 -5.04
CA THR A 250 -26.77 -7.41 -3.72
C THR A 250 -25.83 -7.85 -2.59
N SER A 251 -24.78 -8.60 -2.92
CA SER A 251 -23.76 -9.08 -1.99
C SER A 251 -22.62 -8.07 -1.76
N CYS A 252 -22.70 -6.88 -2.35
CA CYS A 252 -21.62 -5.88 -2.29
C CYS A 252 -21.45 -5.34 -0.87
N SER A 253 -20.29 -5.56 -0.26
CA SER A 253 -19.94 -5.07 1.07
C SER A 253 -19.13 -3.77 1.07
N MET A 254 -18.49 -3.42 -0.06
CA MET A 254 -17.73 -2.19 -0.25
C MET A 254 -17.78 -1.77 -1.71
N ILE A 255 -17.94 -0.47 -1.96
CA ILE A 255 -17.82 0.12 -3.29
C ILE A 255 -17.12 1.47 -3.19
N SER A 256 -16.22 1.78 -4.13
CA SER A 256 -15.49 3.04 -4.17
C SER A 256 -15.01 3.36 -5.58
N GLN A 257 -15.10 4.62 -5.96
CA GLN A 257 -14.42 5.15 -7.15
C GLN A 257 -13.11 5.82 -6.73
N PHE A 258 -12.13 5.80 -7.62
CA PHE A 258 -10.90 6.54 -7.41
C PHE A 258 -10.25 6.97 -8.72
N GLN A 259 -9.54 8.07 -8.66
CA GLN A 259 -8.62 8.55 -9.69
C GLN A 259 -7.20 8.37 -9.15
N PRO A 260 -6.32 7.62 -9.85
CA PRO A 260 -4.94 7.50 -9.42
C PRO A 260 -4.23 8.85 -9.40
N GLU A 261 -3.36 9.02 -8.42
CA GLU A 261 -2.52 10.21 -8.29
C GLU A 261 -1.06 9.78 -8.12
N PHE A 262 -0.17 10.63 -8.59
CA PHE A 262 1.24 10.57 -8.27
C PHE A 262 1.57 11.70 -7.31
N PHE A 263 2.30 11.36 -6.26
CA PHE A 263 2.88 12.31 -5.33
C PHE A 263 4.28 11.82 -4.95
N MET A 264 5.26 12.72 -4.88
CA MET A 264 6.63 12.38 -4.49
C MET A 264 7.31 13.59 -3.87
N ALA A 265 7.69 13.50 -2.60
CA ALA A 265 8.51 14.50 -1.93
C ALA A 265 9.88 14.61 -2.59
N ASP A 266 10.46 15.81 -2.61
CA ASP A 266 11.78 16.03 -3.23
C ASP A 266 12.92 15.50 -2.36
N THR A 267 12.74 15.43 -1.06
CA THR A 267 13.57 14.67 -0.13
C THR A 267 12.71 13.86 0.84
N PHE A 268 13.22 12.75 1.36
CA PHE A 268 12.54 11.88 2.32
C PHE A 268 13.07 12.05 3.76
N ALA A 269 14.06 12.88 3.95
CA ALA A 269 14.53 13.26 5.27
C ALA A 269 15.19 14.64 5.27
N GLU A 270 15.12 15.30 6.43
CA GLU A 270 15.81 16.53 6.76
C GLU A 270 16.23 16.43 8.23
N ASP A 271 17.53 16.46 8.52
CA ASP A 271 18.07 16.20 9.85
C ASP A 271 17.52 14.88 10.45
N GLN A 272 16.99 14.90 11.67
CA GLN A 272 16.35 13.76 12.35
C GLN A 272 14.85 13.62 12.05
N LEU A 273 14.34 14.26 11.00
CA LEU A 273 12.97 14.15 10.56
C LEU A 273 12.89 13.35 9.24
N LEU A 274 12.14 12.24 9.26
CA LEU A 274 11.97 11.33 8.13
C LEU A 274 10.52 11.31 7.67
N LEU A 275 10.28 11.18 6.36
CA LEU A 275 8.98 10.95 5.76
C LEU A 275 8.87 9.50 5.32
N ALA A 276 7.77 8.80 5.65
CA ALA A 276 7.51 7.42 5.28
C ALA A 276 6.09 7.20 4.75
N GLY A 277 5.91 6.27 3.82
CA GLY A 277 4.62 5.96 3.20
C GLY A 277 4.02 7.15 2.46
N ASP A 278 2.70 7.32 2.55
CA ASP A 278 1.97 8.38 1.81
C ASP A 278 2.36 9.81 2.24
N ALA A 279 3.08 10.00 3.35
CA ALA A 279 3.68 11.28 3.68
C ALA A 279 4.86 11.64 2.77
N ALA A 280 5.60 10.64 2.29
CA ALA A 280 6.74 10.78 1.38
C ALA A 280 6.33 10.61 -0.10
N HIS A 281 5.44 9.66 -0.39
CA HIS A 281 5.03 9.31 -1.75
C HIS A 281 3.64 8.67 -1.81
N ALA A 282 2.89 8.97 -2.85
CA ALA A 282 1.72 8.23 -3.25
C ALA A 282 1.88 7.82 -4.72
N ILE A 283 1.60 6.57 -5.01
CA ILE A 283 1.67 6.01 -6.37
C ILE A 283 0.31 5.42 -6.75
N SER A 284 0.11 5.18 -8.04
CA SER A 284 -1.11 4.51 -8.49
C SER A 284 -1.33 3.19 -7.73
N PRO A 285 -2.55 2.92 -7.27
CA PRO A 285 -2.88 1.67 -6.57
C PRO A 285 -2.89 0.44 -7.49
N ILE A 286 -2.81 0.62 -8.81
CA ILE A 286 -2.80 -0.48 -9.79
C ILE A 286 -1.50 -1.28 -9.63
N GLY A 287 -1.66 -2.53 -9.17
CA GLY A 287 -0.56 -3.42 -8.76
C GLY A 287 -0.30 -3.48 -7.25
N GLY A 288 -1.06 -2.74 -6.40
CA GLY A 288 -1.10 -2.91 -4.94
C GLY A 288 0.18 -2.59 -4.16
N GLN A 289 1.08 -1.73 -4.68
CA GLN A 289 2.44 -1.59 -4.13
C GLN A 289 2.58 -0.47 -3.08
N GLY A 290 1.67 0.53 -3.02
CA GLY A 290 1.84 1.74 -2.21
C GLY A 290 1.98 1.46 -0.71
N MET A 291 1.05 0.72 -0.11
CA MET A 291 1.07 0.36 1.31
C MET A 291 2.33 -0.44 1.68
N ASN A 292 2.73 -1.37 0.83
CA ASN A 292 3.95 -2.17 1.02
C ASN A 292 5.23 -1.31 0.99
N LEU A 293 5.30 -0.30 0.11
CA LEU A 293 6.41 0.65 0.11
C LEU A 293 6.49 1.41 1.43
N GLY A 294 5.36 1.85 1.98
CA GLY A 294 5.31 2.53 3.27
C GLY A 294 5.85 1.65 4.40
N TRP A 295 5.57 0.37 4.40
CA TRP A 295 6.13 -0.57 5.37
C TRP A 295 7.65 -0.74 5.23
N LEU A 296 8.13 -0.83 3.99
CA LEU A 296 9.57 -0.89 3.71
C LEU A 296 10.28 0.43 4.07
N ASP A 297 9.61 1.58 3.92
CA ASP A 297 10.12 2.86 4.41
C ASP A 297 10.23 2.85 5.93
N GLY A 298 9.18 2.36 6.63
CA GLY A 298 9.19 2.23 8.09
C GLY A 298 10.34 1.38 8.60
N ALA A 299 10.59 0.23 7.97
CA ALA A 299 11.72 -0.63 8.32
C ALA A 299 13.07 0.07 8.09
N ALA A 300 13.24 0.72 6.94
CA ALA A 300 14.46 1.47 6.63
C ALA A 300 14.66 2.67 7.56
N ALA A 301 13.57 3.32 8.01
CA ALA A 301 13.63 4.42 8.99
C ALA A 301 14.14 3.93 10.34
N VAL A 302 13.68 2.77 10.82
CA VAL A 302 14.21 2.16 12.07
C VAL A 302 15.70 1.92 11.97
N GLU A 303 16.17 1.35 10.86
CA GLU A 303 17.61 1.10 10.66
C GLU A 303 18.44 2.41 10.61
N ALA A 304 17.92 3.45 9.95
CA ALA A 304 18.59 4.75 9.90
C ALA A 304 18.66 5.40 11.28
N ILE A 305 17.58 5.34 12.07
CA ILE A 305 17.54 5.86 13.45
C ILE A 305 18.50 5.10 14.35
N ARG A 306 18.55 3.78 14.27
CA ARG A 306 19.48 2.94 15.07
C ARG A 306 20.95 3.24 14.74
N ALA A 307 21.25 3.50 13.49
CA ALA A 307 22.60 3.90 13.06
C ALA A 307 22.98 5.31 13.54
N GLY A 308 22.00 6.21 13.71
CA GLY A 308 22.15 7.55 14.30
C GLY A 308 23.09 8.51 13.55
N SER A 309 23.54 8.16 12.34
CA SER A 309 24.51 8.96 11.60
C SER A 309 23.87 9.74 10.45
N SER A 310 24.41 10.93 10.16
CA SER A 310 23.97 11.72 9.01
C SER A 310 24.07 10.96 7.68
N SER A 311 25.06 10.04 7.55
CA SER A 311 25.21 9.19 6.38
C SER A 311 24.08 8.17 6.26
N ALA A 312 23.58 7.60 7.37
CA ALA A 312 22.47 6.67 7.37
C ALA A 312 21.16 7.38 6.99
N ILE A 313 20.95 8.61 7.48
CA ILE A 313 19.78 9.44 7.12
C ILE A 313 19.82 9.77 5.61
N ALA A 314 20.96 10.22 5.11
CA ALA A 314 21.12 10.52 3.68
C ALA A 314 20.92 9.27 2.82
N HIS A 315 21.40 8.11 3.27
CA HIS A 315 21.17 6.83 2.60
C HIS A 315 19.67 6.48 2.58
N TYR A 316 18.98 6.59 3.73
CA TYR A 316 17.54 6.41 3.82
C TYR A 316 16.81 7.27 2.78
N ALA A 317 17.03 8.58 2.82
CA ALA A 317 16.36 9.53 1.95
C ALA A 317 16.56 9.19 0.47
N GLN A 318 17.81 8.94 0.08
CA GLN A 318 18.17 8.67 -1.32
C GLN A 318 17.67 7.28 -1.77
N HIS A 319 17.85 6.25 -0.94
CA HIS A 319 17.48 4.89 -1.28
C HIS A 319 15.97 4.74 -1.39
N ARG A 320 15.19 5.17 -0.35
CA ARG A 320 13.73 5.03 -0.36
C ARG A 320 13.09 5.84 -1.49
N LYS A 321 13.57 7.05 -1.76
CA LYS A 321 13.11 7.84 -2.91
C LYS A 321 13.34 7.11 -4.25
N ARG A 322 14.51 6.48 -4.45
CA ARG A 322 14.77 5.67 -5.65
C ARG A 322 13.82 4.47 -5.77
N MET A 323 13.53 3.80 -4.65
CA MET A 323 12.60 2.66 -4.64
C MET A 323 11.17 3.10 -4.96
N ALA A 324 10.71 4.21 -4.38
CA ALA A 324 9.41 4.79 -4.69
C ALA A 324 9.28 5.22 -6.16
N GLN A 325 10.33 5.82 -6.75
CA GLN A 325 10.36 6.13 -8.19
C GLN A 325 10.29 4.88 -9.07
N ARG A 326 10.98 3.80 -8.69
CA ARG A 326 10.90 2.51 -9.40
C ARG A 326 9.50 1.92 -9.33
N ALA A 327 8.87 1.95 -8.16
CA ALA A 327 7.50 1.47 -7.98
C ALA A 327 6.49 2.32 -8.77
N ALA A 328 6.63 3.64 -8.78
CA ALA A 328 5.80 4.53 -9.59
C ALA A 328 5.86 4.17 -11.08
N ARG A 329 7.06 3.97 -11.64
CA ARG A 329 7.23 3.55 -13.05
C ARG A 329 6.59 2.17 -13.32
N ARG A 330 6.63 1.24 -12.34
CA ARG A 330 5.96 -0.07 -12.47
C ARG A 330 4.44 0.09 -12.49
N ALA A 331 3.89 0.92 -11.61
CA ALA A 331 2.47 1.21 -11.55
C ALA A 331 1.97 1.92 -12.82
N GLU A 332 2.74 2.87 -13.36
CA GLU A 332 2.46 3.54 -14.64
C GLU A 332 2.46 2.55 -15.81
N PHE A 333 3.42 1.63 -15.85
CA PHE A 333 3.42 0.56 -16.85
C PHE A 333 2.19 -0.33 -16.74
N ASN A 334 1.79 -0.76 -15.54
CA ASN A 334 0.59 -1.57 -15.32
C ASN A 334 -0.66 -0.81 -15.77
N MET A 335 -0.79 0.49 -15.43
CA MET A 335 -1.89 1.33 -15.88
C MET A 335 -1.93 1.42 -17.41
N SER A 336 -0.78 1.65 -18.07
CA SER A 336 -0.71 1.76 -19.53
C SER A 336 -1.16 0.49 -20.24
N MET A 337 -0.84 -0.67 -19.67
CA MET A 337 -1.30 -1.98 -20.15
C MET A 337 -2.81 -2.19 -19.96
N GLY A 338 -3.38 -1.56 -18.94
CA GLY A 338 -4.80 -1.66 -18.59
C GLY A 338 -5.70 -0.67 -19.32
N ARG A 339 -5.16 0.28 -20.08
CA ARG A 339 -5.95 1.25 -20.85
C ARG A 339 -6.67 0.62 -22.05
N PRO A 340 -7.74 1.27 -22.56
CA PRO A 340 -8.43 0.82 -23.76
C PRO A 340 -7.49 0.62 -24.96
N PHE A 341 -7.72 -0.42 -25.75
CA PHE A 341 -6.91 -0.73 -26.93
C PHE A 341 -7.76 -1.14 -28.14
N LYS A 342 -7.21 -0.93 -29.35
CA LYS A 342 -7.94 -1.19 -30.61
C LYS A 342 -7.82 -2.64 -31.13
N SER A 343 -6.70 -3.30 -30.86
CA SER A 343 -6.39 -4.60 -31.51
C SER A 343 -6.14 -5.71 -30.49
N ILE A 344 -7.10 -6.65 -30.39
CA ILE A 344 -6.97 -7.87 -29.57
C ILE A 344 -5.72 -8.67 -29.97
N ALA A 345 -5.48 -8.85 -31.29
CA ALA A 345 -4.37 -9.65 -31.78
C ALA A 345 -3.00 -9.07 -31.36
N ARG A 346 -2.82 -7.74 -31.44
CA ARG A 346 -1.57 -7.09 -31.01
C ARG A 346 -1.38 -7.21 -29.50
N THR A 347 -2.44 -7.04 -28.71
CA THR A 347 -2.38 -7.17 -27.25
C THR A 347 -2.06 -8.62 -26.83
N LYS A 348 -2.67 -9.63 -27.48
CA LYS A 348 -2.33 -11.04 -27.29
C LYS A 348 -0.86 -11.32 -27.61
N LEU A 349 -0.35 -10.83 -28.75
CA LEU A 349 1.05 -11.01 -29.14
C LEU A 349 2.02 -10.39 -28.11
N LEU A 350 1.72 -9.18 -27.63
CA LEU A 350 2.51 -8.50 -26.60
C LEU A 350 2.52 -9.30 -25.29
N LEU A 351 1.35 -9.74 -24.81
CA LEU A 351 1.27 -10.56 -23.60
C LEU A 351 1.96 -11.91 -23.77
N HIS A 352 1.82 -12.53 -24.94
CA HIS A 352 2.54 -13.77 -25.23
C HIS A 352 4.05 -13.57 -25.12
N ALA A 353 4.60 -12.51 -25.70
CA ALA A 353 6.01 -12.17 -25.59
C ALA A 353 6.44 -11.92 -24.13
N LEU A 354 5.61 -11.24 -23.31
CA LEU A 354 5.89 -10.96 -21.91
C LEU A 354 5.81 -12.19 -20.99
N LEU A 355 4.89 -13.12 -21.27
CA LEU A 355 4.52 -14.18 -20.33
C LEU A 355 5.01 -15.58 -20.73
N HIS A 356 5.47 -15.79 -22.00
CA HIS A 356 5.97 -17.08 -22.49
C HIS A 356 7.47 -17.07 -22.82
N THR A 357 8.17 -15.97 -22.56
CA THR A 357 9.62 -15.85 -22.74
C THR A 357 10.30 -15.73 -21.38
N PRO A 358 11.65 -15.74 -21.28
CA PRO A 358 12.37 -15.46 -20.02
C PRO A 358 11.98 -14.15 -19.33
N ILE A 359 11.36 -13.21 -20.04
CA ILE A 359 10.80 -11.96 -19.49
C ILE A 359 9.73 -12.24 -18.43
N LYS A 360 9.06 -13.39 -18.48
CA LYS A 360 8.11 -13.85 -17.45
C LYS A 360 8.72 -13.78 -16.04
N ASN A 361 9.98 -14.17 -15.87
CA ASN A 361 10.64 -14.12 -14.55
C ASN A 361 10.85 -12.68 -14.08
N VAL A 362 11.12 -11.76 -15.02
CA VAL A 362 11.19 -10.32 -14.72
C VAL A 362 9.82 -9.79 -14.32
N MET A 363 8.76 -10.22 -14.98
CA MET A 363 7.39 -9.83 -14.63
C MET A 363 6.99 -10.36 -13.25
N SER A 364 7.25 -11.64 -12.95
CA SER A 364 7.02 -12.22 -11.62
C SER A 364 7.72 -11.42 -10.52
N ARG A 365 9.01 -11.12 -10.69
CA ARG A 365 9.79 -10.29 -9.76
C ARG A 365 9.22 -8.86 -9.62
N ARG A 366 8.72 -8.27 -10.70
CA ARG A 366 8.09 -6.94 -10.67
C ARG A 366 6.79 -6.94 -9.88
N PHE A 367 5.90 -7.90 -10.15
CA PHE A 367 4.61 -8.03 -9.44
C PHE A 367 4.79 -8.38 -7.97
N THR A 368 5.84 -9.10 -7.60
CA THR A 368 6.15 -9.46 -6.21
C THR A 368 7.06 -8.45 -5.49
N MET A 369 7.22 -7.25 -6.04
CA MET A 369 8.02 -6.15 -5.49
C MET A 369 9.52 -6.44 -5.28
N HIS A 370 10.08 -7.45 -5.98
CA HIS A 370 11.52 -7.72 -5.90
C HIS A 370 12.37 -6.48 -6.23
N GLY A 371 13.39 -6.22 -5.38
CA GLY A 371 14.31 -5.10 -5.54
C GLY A 371 13.71 -3.72 -5.21
N LEU A 372 12.68 -3.68 -4.33
CA LEU A 372 12.11 -2.46 -3.75
C LEU A 372 12.31 -2.37 -2.22
N ALA A 373 12.88 -3.42 -1.63
CA ALA A 373 13.29 -3.42 -0.22
C ALA A 373 14.55 -2.59 -0.01
#